data_294438eff52f8ccd58b9eb1e2d0dcb7c
#
_entry.id   294438eff52f8ccd58b9eb1e2d0dcb7c
#
_cell.length_a   1.000
_cell.length_b   1.000
_cell.length_c   1.000
_cell.angle_alpha   90.00
_cell.angle_beta   90.00
_cell.angle_gamma   90.00
#
_symmetry.space_group_name_H-M   'P 1'
#
loop_
_entity.id
_entity.type
_entity.pdbx_description
1 polymer ?
#
loop_
_entity_poly.entity_id
_entity_poly.type
_entity_poly.pdbx_seq_one_letter_code
_entity_poly.pdbx_strand_id
1 'polypeptide(L)'
;MRYFIGDVRDQQRIERALENIDCVVHAAALKQISTAEYNPIECIKTNIIGAQNVVEACINKKIKRVIALSSDKAVAPHNLYGSTKLCSDKIFISSNYYSGDKLKSSVVRYGNVLGSRGSIAPLFLSLKNSGSFPITHREMTRFNITLKESVEMVDWTIKNALGGEIVVPKLKSFKVTDMAKAINPKNRFKIIGIKRGE
;
A
#
# COMPACT_ATOMS: atom_id res chain seq x y z
N MET A 1 -11.75 1.73 -22.83
CA MET A 1 -10.79 2.00 -21.76
C MET A 1 -10.06 3.33 -22.08
N ARG A 2 -9.85 4.23 -21.11
CA ARG A 2 -9.13 5.50 -21.28
C ARG A 2 -7.86 5.47 -20.43
N TYR A 3 -6.74 5.92 -20.96
CA TYR A 3 -5.45 5.98 -20.26
C TYR A 3 -5.03 7.43 -20.07
N PHE A 4 -4.72 7.83 -18.84
CA PHE A 4 -4.28 9.15 -18.49
C PHE A 4 -2.89 9.10 -17.86
N ILE A 5 -1.94 9.85 -18.42
CA ILE A 5 -0.69 10.15 -17.73
C ILE A 5 -0.97 11.30 -16.77
N GLY A 6 -0.55 11.14 -15.52
CA GLY A 6 -0.75 12.15 -14.48
C GLY A 6 0.00 11.80 -13.21
N ASP A 7 -0.06 12.70 -12.25
CA ASP A 7 0.50 12.54 -10.91
C ASP A 7 -0.61 12.86 -9.89
N VAL A 8 -0.68 12.11 -8.79
CA VAL A 8 -1.69 12.34 -7.74
C VAL A 8 -1.50 13.68 -7.01
N ARG A 9 -0.35 14.33 -7.19
CA ARG A 9 -0.09 15.69 -6.69
C ARG A 9 -0.76 16.79 -7.53
N ASP A 10 -1.27 16.45 -8.72
CA ASP A 10 -2.00 17.34 -9.61
C ASP A 10 -3.50 17.04 -9.56
N GLN A 11 -4.21 17.75 -8.68
CA GLN A 11 -5.66 17.61 -8.49
C GLN A 11 -6.43 17.85 -9.77
N GLN A 12 -6.08 18.87 -10.54
CA GLN A 12 -6.81 19.22 -11.79
C GLN A 12 -6.70 18.07 -12.81
N ARG A 13 -5.52 17.42 -12.87
CA ARG A 13 -5.32 16.27 -13.73
C ARG A 13 -6.16 15.07 -13.30
N ILE A 14 -6.28 14.82 -11.99
CA ILE A 14 -7.15 13.78 -11.45
C ILE A 14 -8.61 14.09 -11.80
N GLU A 15 -9.09 15.29 -11.58
CA GLU A 15 -10.47 15.69 -11.89
C GLU A 15 -10.84 15.43 -13.36
N ARG A 16 -9.93 15.75 -14.31
CA ARG A 16 -10.15 15.43 -15.73
C ARG A 16 -10.23 13.93 -15.99
N ALA A 17 -9.43 13.14 -15.29
CA ALA A 17 -9.44 11.68 -15.43
C ALA A 17 -10.72 11.05 -14.86
N LEU A 18 -11.33 11.67 -13.85
CA LEU A 18 -12.53 11.18 -13.16
C LEU A 18 -13.85 11.54 -13.86
N GLU A 19 -13.82 12.17 -15.03
CA GLU A 19 -15.04 12.49 -15.77
C GLU A 19 -15.83 11.23 -16.14
N ASN A 20 -17.11 11.16 -15.73
CA ASN A 20 -18.01 10.02 -15.91
C ASN A 20 -17.50 8.71 -15.24
N ILE A 21 -16.93 8.82 -14.04
CA ILE A 21 -16.49 7.70 -13.22
C ILE A 21 -17.38 7.61 -11.97
N ASP A 22 -17.80 6.42 -11.58
CA ASP A 22 -18.61 6.16 -10.38
C ASP A 22 -17.79 5.69 -9.19
N CYS A 23 -16.69 4.98 -9.43
CA CYS A 23 -15.86 4.36 -8.39
C CYS A 23 -14.37 4.57 -8.68
N VAL A 24 -13.62 4.89 -7.64
CA VAL A 24 -12.17 5.08 -7.70
C VAL A 24 -11.46 4.08 -6.81
N VAL A 25 -10.37 3.48 -7.30
CA VAL A 25 -9.41 2.72 -6.49
C VAL A 25 -8.10 3.50 -6.46
N HIS A 26 -7.76 4.04 -5.29
CA HIS A 26 -6.52 4.78 -5.08
C HIS A 26 -5.39 3.83 -4.67
N ALA A 27 -4.49 3.53 -5.61
CA ALA A 27 -3.34 2.64 -5.40
C ALA A 27 -1.98 3.35 -5.51
N ALA A 28 -1.96 4.66 -5.77
CA ALA A 28 -0.72 5.41 -5.92
C ALA A 28 -0.08 5.73 -4.57
N ALA A 29 1.20 5.39 -4.42
CA ALA A 29 2.00 5.75 -3.25
C ALA A 29 3.50 5.57 -3.52
N LEU A 30 4.33 6.34 -2.82
CA LEU A 30 5.74 6.01 -2.61
C LEU A 30 5.83 5.00 -1.46
N LYS A 31 6.34 3.79 -1.72
CA LYS A 31 6.34 2.68 -0.76
C LYS A 31 7.73 2.20 -0.31
N GLN A 32 8.78 2.72 -0.91
CA GLN A 32 10.16 2.35 -0.60
C GLN A 32 10.60 3.05 0.70
N ILE A 33 10.73 2.28 1.78
CA ILE A 33 10.98 2.81 3.13
C ILE A 33 12.26 3.66 3.16
N SER A 34 13.40 3.12 2.71
CA SER A 34 14.68 3.85 2.74
C SER A 34 14.64 5.12 1.88
N THR A 35 13.97 5.08 0.73
CA THR A 35 13.81 6.25 -0.14
C THR A 35 12.92 7.31 0.52
N ALA A 36 11.86 6.89 1.21
CA ALA A 36 10.97 7.79 1.93
C ALA A 36 11.69 8.48 3.10
N GLU A 37 12.48 7.74 3.88
CA GLU A 37 13.30 8.30 4.98
C GLU A 37 14.32 9.33 4.48
N TYR A 38 14.84 9.15 3.27
CA TYR A 38 15.81 10.08 2.67
C TYR A 38 15.13 11.29 2.00
N ASN A 39 13.89 11.12 1.48
CA ASN A 39 13.13 12.16 0.78
C ASN A 39 11.76 12.39 1.43
N PRO A 40 11.72 12.88 2.69
CA PRO A 40 10.48 12.94 3.48
C PRO A 40 9.40 13.81 2.84
N ILE A 41 9.77 14.96 2.30
CA ILE A 41 8.81 15.91 1.70
C ILE A 41 8.13 15.31 0.47
N GLU A 42 8.86 14.62 -0.39
CA GLU A 42 8.27 13.99 -1.58
C GLU A 42 7.35 12.83 -1.21
N CYS A 43 7.68 12.09 -0.15
CA CYS A 43 6.81 11.05 0.40
C CYS A 43 5.50 11.64 0.95
N ILE A 44 5.59 12.74 1.71
CA ILE A 44 4.43 13.47 2.25
C ILE A 44 3.55 14.02 1.11
N LYS A 45 4.16 14.71 0.13
CA LYS A 45 3.43 15.25 -1.01
C LYS A 45 2.67 14.17 -1.79
N THR A 46 3.29 13.01 -2.02
CA THR A 46 2.65 11.94 -2.78
C THR A 46 1.61 11.19 -1.96
N ASN A 47 1.96 10.78 -0.73
CA ASN A 47 1.12 9.87 0.04
C ASN A 47 0.04 10.57 0.86
N ILE A 48 0.27 11.83 1.28
CA ILE A 48 -0.67 12.59 2.11
C ILE A 48 -1.40 13.62 1.24
N ILE A 49 -0.68 14.56 0.62
CA ILE A 49 -1.32 15.60 -0.22
C ILE A 49 -1.96 14.95 -1.45
N GLY A 50 -1.31 13.95 -2.06
CA GLY A 50 -1.91 13.18 -3.15
C GLY A 50 -3.19 12.47 -2.74
N ALA A 51 -3.27 11.91 -1.52
CA ALA A 51 -4.51 11.32 -0.99
C ALA A 51 -5.61 12.38 -0.82
N GLN A 52 -5.28 13.56 -0.28
CA GLN A 52 -6.20 14.69 -0.17
C GLN A 52 -6.71 15.11 -1.55
N ASN A 53 -5.83 15.30 -2.52
CA ASN A 53 -6.20 15.67 -3.90
C ASN A 53 -7.17 14.66 -4.54
N VAL A 54 -6.95 13.36 -4.29
CA VAL A 54 -7.87 12.32 -4.78
C VAL A 54 -9.25 12.45 -4.14
N VAL A 55 -9.31 12.67 -2.83
CA VAL A 55 -10.59 12.86 -2.11
C VAL A 55 -11.32 14.10 -2.62
N GLU A 56 -10.63 15.25 -2.71
CA GLU A 56 -11.23 16.48 -3.22
C GLU A 56 -11.73 16.34 -4.66
N ALA A 57 -10.93 15.71 -5.53
CA ALA A 57 -11.33 15.41 -6.89
C ALA A 57 -12.56 14.50 -6.95
N CYS A 58 -12.64 13.48 -6.06
CA CYS A 58 -13.80 12.61 -5.95
C CYS A 58 -15.06 13.38 -5.54
N ILE A 59 -14.94 14.26 -4.56
CA ILE A 59 -16.07 15.11 -4.10
C ILE A 59 -16.53 16.05 -5.23
N ASN A 60 -15.60 16.76 -5.88
CA ASN A 60 -15.89 17.70 -6.96
C ASN A 60 -16.56 17.02 -8.17
N LYS A 61 -16.15 15.79 -8.48
CA LYS A 61 -16.69 14.98 -9.58
C LYS A 61 -17.89 14.12 -9.17
N LYS A 62 -18.38 14.23 -7.93
CA LYS A 62 -19.54 13.49 -7.42
C LYS A 62 -19.36 11.97 -7.54
N ILE A 63 -18.12 11.49 -7.30
CA ILE A 63 -17.82 10.06 -7.25
C ILE A 63 -18.60 9.44 -6.10
N LYS A 64 -19.22 8.31 -6.34
CA LYS A 64 -20.04 7.62 -5.33
C LYS A 64 -19.21 6.84 -4.32
N ARG A 65 -18.05 6.32 -4.76
CA ARG A 65 -17.23 5.41 -3.95
C ARG A 65 -15.75 5.55 -4.24
N VAL A 66 -14.94 5.57 -3.17
CA VAL A 66 -13.47 5.46 -3.29
C VAL A 66 -12.94 4.40 -2.33
N ILE A 67 -12.06 3.55 -2.82
CA ILE A 67 -11.34 2.55 -2.04
C ILE A 67 -9.85 2.91 -2.06
N ALA A 68 -9.27 3.21 -0.90
CA ALA A 68 -7.85 3.50 -0.78
C ALA A 68 -7.08 2.25 -0.35
N LEU A 69 -5.98 1.96 -1.05
CA LEU A 69 -5.09 0.86 -0.67
C LEU A 69 -4.09 1.34 0.38
N SER A 70 -4.00 0.60 1.47
CA SER A 70 -3.11 0.86 2.59
C SER A 70 -2.20 -0.34 2.88
N SER A 71 -1.59 -0.37 4.06
CA SER A 71 -0.56 -1.33 4.44
C SER A 71 -0.66 -1.68 5.92
N ASP A 72 -0.18 -2.88 6.29
CA ASP A 72 0.09 -3.27 7.67
C ASP A 72 1.01 -2.28 8.41
N LYS A 73 1.90 -1.59 7.67
CA LYS A 73 2.83 -0.60 8.20
C LYS A 73 2.17 0.71 8.65
N ALA A 74 0.89 0.91 8.34
CA ALA A 74 0.08 2.01 8.87
C ALA A 74 -0.41 1.75 10.31
N VAL A 75 -0.20 0.54 10.84
CA VAL A 75 -0.54 0.17 12.22
C VAL A 75 0.68 0.41 13.10
N ALA A 76 0.58 1.31 14.11
CA ALA A 76 1.69 1.69 14.97
C ALA A 76 3.01 1.93 14.17
N PRO A 77 3.04 2.92 13.27
CA PRO A 77 4.10 3.06 12.28
C PRO A 77 5.46 3.37 12.91
N HIS A 78 6.49 2.64 12.50
CA HIS A 78 7.87 2.84 12.93
C HIS A 78 8.71 3.63 11.91
N ASN A 79 8.13 3.97 10.74
CA ASN A 79 8.82 4.64 9.66
C ASN A 79 7.91 5.66 8.97
N LEU A 80 8.51 6.56 8.19
CA LEU A 80 7.78 7.62 7.50
C LEU A 80 6.75 7.07 6.53
N TYR A 81 7.07 6.01 5.77
CA TYR A 81 6.09 5.40 4.88
C TYR A 81 4.83 4.96 5.61
N GLY A 82 4.97 4.22 6.72
CA GLY A 82 3.84 3.80 7.55
C GLY A 82 3.05 4.99 8.09
N SER A 83 3.75 6.03 8.59
CA SER A 83 3.13 7.27 9.08
C SER A 83 2.33 7.99 8.00
N THR A 84 2.88 8.11 6.78
CA THR A 84 2.16 8.72 5.66
C THR A 84 0.94 7.91 5.24
N LYS A 85 1.00 6.57 5.31
CA LYS A 85 -0.16 5.70 5.03
C LYS A 85 -1.22 5.81 6.11
N LEU A 86 -0.83 5.94 7.38
CA LEU A 86 -1.79 6.21 8.47
C LEU A 86 -2.50 7.55 8.26
N CYS A 87 -1.78 8.61 7.91
CA CYS A 87 -2.38 9.91 7.58
C CYS A 87 -3.35 9.79 6.39
N SER A 88 -2.93 9.12 5.32
CA SER A 88 -3.78 8.85 4.14
C SER A 88 -5.06 8.11 4.54
N ASP A 89 -4.96 7.06 5.37
CA ASP A 89 -6.14 6.31 5.85
C ASP A 89 -7.12 7.24 6.58
N LYS A 90 -6.61 8.12 7.44
CA LYS A 90 -7.45 9.10 8.17
C LYS A 90 -8.12 10.09 7.20
N ILE A 91 -7.44 10.57 6.17
CA ILE A 91 -8.01 11.45 5.14
C ILE A 91 -9.19 10.77 4.44
N PHE A 92 -9.01 9.53 3.96
CA PHE A 92 -10.09 8.80 3.31
C PHE A 92 -11.26 8.50 4.25
N ILE A 93 -11.01 8.06 5.47
CA ILE A 93 -12.08 7.76 6.44
C ILE A 93 -12.85 9.02 6.82
N SER A 94 -12.15 10.14 7.11
CA SER A 94 -12.80 11.39 7.49
C SER A 94 -13.62 12.02 6.37
N SER A 95 -13.31 11.72 5.10
CA SER A 95 -14.05 12.27 3.96
C SER A 95 -15.53 11.88 3.96
N ASN A 96 -15.90 10.77 4.59
CA ASN A 96 -17.31 10.36 4.74
C ASN A 96 -18.12 11.41 5.54
N TYR A 97 -17.51 12.07 6.52
CA TYR A 97 -18.20 13.05 7.37
C TYR A 97 -18.44 14.39 6.64
N TYR A 98 -17.40 14.92 5.98
CA TYR A 98 -17.50 16.26 5.39
C TYR A 98 -17.98 16.27 3.93
N SER A 99 -18.09 15.09 3.28
CA SER A 99 -18.71 15.00 1.95
C SER A 99 -20.25 15.03 1.97
N GLY A 100 -20.87 15.00 3.16
CA GLY A 100 -22.32 15.01 3.32
C GLY A 100 -22.97 13.75 2.74
N ASP A 101 -22.44 12.58 3.05
CA ASP A 101 -22.87 11.25 2.60
C ASP A 101 -22.84 11.02 1.07
N LYS A 102 -22.27 11.97 0.32
CA LYS A 102 -22.19 11.86 -1.14
C LYS A 102 -21.07 10.94 -1.62
N LEU A 103 -19.99 10.84 -0.84
CA LEU A 103 -18.83 10.00 -1.13
C LEU A 103 -18.69 8.92 -0.05
N LYS A 104 -18.79 7.66 -0.43
CA LYS A 104 -18.46 6.52 0.45
C LYS A 104 -16.99 6.14 0.26
N SER A 105 -16.20 6.37 1.28
CA SER A 105 -14.76 6.13 1.27
C SER A 105 -14.39 5.05 2.28
N SER A 106 -13.65 4.03 1.84
CA SER A 106 -13.16 2.95 2.69
C SER A 106 -11.70 2.65 2.39
N VAL A 107 -11.01 2.05 3.34
CA VAL A 107 -9.59 1.71 3.25
C VAL A 107 -9.42 0.20 3.31
N VAL A 108 -8.51 -0.34 2.49
CA VAL A 108 -8.10 -1.74 2.53
C VAL A 108 -6.66 -1.80 3.03
N ARG A 109 -6.42 -2.44 4.19
CA ARG A 109 -5.09 -2.70 4.74
C ARG A 109 -4.74 -4.16 4.55
N TYR A 110 -3.60 -4.45 3.89
CA TYR A 110 -3.04 -5.80 3.80
C TYR A 110 -1.53 -5.78 3.94
N GLY A 111 -0.96 -6.97 4.14
CA GLY A 111 0.47 -7.16 4.29
C GLY A 111 1.25 -7.09 2.97
N ASN A 112 2.36 -7.78 2.91
CA ASN A 112 3.19 -7.78 1.71
C ASN A 112 2.52 -8.56 0.58
N VAL A 113 2.34 -7.93 -0.57
CA VAL A 113 1.87 -8.64 -1.78
C VAL A 113 3.04 -9.43 -2.36
N LEU A 114 2.87 -10.75 -2.45
CA LEU A 114 3.88 -11.68 -2.94
C LEU A 114 4.30 -11.32 -4.36
N GLY A 115 5.61 -11.25 -4.61
CA GLY A 115 6.15 -10.91 -5.94
C GLY A 115 6.10 -9.43 -6.29
N SER A 116 5.61 -8.55 -5.41
CA SER A 116 5.60 -7.10 -5.69
C SER A 116 7.02 -6.53 -5.83
N ARG A 117 7.17 -5.48 -6.65
CA ARG A 117 8.47 -4.82 -6.88
C ARG A 117 9.13 -4.41 -5.57
N GLY A 118 10.41 -4.77 -5.40
CA GLY A 118 11.20 -4.50 -4.19
C GLY A 118 10.84 -5.38 -2.99
N SER A 119 9.98 -6.41 -3.16
CA SER A 119 9.69 -7.36 -2.10
C SER A 119 10.77 -8.45 -2.01
N ILE A 120 10.75 -9.17 -0.88
CA ILE A 120 11.79 -10.14 -0.54
C ILE A 120 11.82 -11.37 -1.45
N ALA A 121 10.68 -11.82 -1.98
CA ALA A 121 10.61 -13.00 -2.83
C ALA A 121 11.35 -12.81 -4.17
N PRO A 122 11.14 -11.74 -4.96
CA PRO A 122 11.96 -11.45 -6.14
C PRO A 122 13.45 -11.31 -5.84
N LEU A 123 13.81 -10.68 -4.71
CA LEU A 123 15.19 -10.55 -4.29
C LEU A 123 15.82 -11.93 -4.04
N PHE A 124 15.17 -12.81 -3.30
CA PHE A 124 15.71 -14.14 -3.03
C PHE A 124 15.77 -15.01 -4.29
N LEU A 125 14.80 -14.88 -5.19
CA LEU A 125 14.83 -15.57 -6.48
C LEU A 125 16.02 -15.13 -7.33
N SER A 126 16.34 -13.82 -7.38
CA SER A 126 17.52 -13.32 -8.11
C SER A 126 18.84 -13.79 -7.48
N LEU A 127 18.84 -14.05 -6.17
CA LEU A 127 20.01 -14.53 -5.42
C LEU A 127 20.03 -16.05 -5.23
N LYS A 128 19.15 -16.80 -5.89
CA LYS A 128 19.01 -18.26 -5.68
C LYS A 128 20.35 -19.01 -5.79
N ASN A 129 21.23 -18.61 -6.69
CA ASN A 129 22.50 -19.26 -6.97
C ASN A 129 23.72 -18.51 -6.40
N SER A 130 23.53 -17.50 -5.56
CA SER A 130 24.62 -16.66 -5.01
C SER A 130 25.34 -17.27 -3.80
N GLY A 131 24.87 -18.41 -3.30
CA GLY A 131 25.42 -19.08 -2.11
C GLY A 131 24.97 -18.48 -0.78
N SER A 132 24.34 -17.29 -0.77
CA SER A 132 23.81 -16.70 0.46
C SER A 132 22.62 -15.78 0.22
N PHE A 133 21.73 -15.68 1.24
CA PHE A 133 20.64 -14.73 1.28
C PHE A 133 20.87 -13.66 2.35
N PRO A 134 20.67 -12.36 2.04
CA PRO A 134 20.72 -11.30 3.04
C PRO A 134 19.46 -11.37 3.93
N ILE A 135 19.65 -11.56 5.22
CA ILE A 135 18.59 -11.64 6.23
C ILE A 135 18.81 -10.50 7.23
N THR A 136 17.83 -9.66 7.46
CA THR A 136 17.93 -8.55 8.44
C THR A 136 17.96 -9.07 9.87
N HIS A 137 17.06 -9.98 10.20
CA HIS A 137 17.01 -10.65 11.50
C HIS A 137 16.41 -12.05 11.37
N ARG A 138 16.92 -13.05 12.11
CA ARG A 138 16.51 -14.46 11.96
C ARG A 138 15.04 -14.71 12.33
N GLU A 139 14.53 -14.00 13.33
CA GLU A 139 13.15 -14.15 13.83
C GLU A 139 12.15 -13.22 13.12
N MET A 140 12.59 -12.51 12.08
CA MET A 140 11.71 -11.60 11.36
C MET A 140 10.59 -12.34 10.66
N THR A 141 9.36 -11.90 10.90
CA THR A 141 8.14 -12.41 10.26
C THR A 141 7.53 -11.37 9.32
N ARG A 142 6.73 -11.82 8.39
CA ARG A 142 5.93 -10.96 7.50
C ARG A 142 4.55 -11.56 7.28
N PHE A 143 3.55 -10.71 7.18
CA PHE A 143 2.25 -11.09 6.60
C PHE A 143 2.37 -11.15 5.09
N ASN A 144 1.65 -12.07 4.47
CA ASN A 144 1.70 -12.27 3.04
C ASN A 144 0.29 -12.42 2.45
N ILE A 145 0.11 -11.84 1.27
CA ILE A 145 -1.11 -11.99 0.47
C ILE A 145 -0.69 -12.14 -1.00
N THR A 146 -1.41 -12.94 -1.75
CA THR A 146 -1.21 -13.01 -3.21
C THR A 146 -1.82 -11.79 -3.90
N LEU A 147 -1.37 -11.50 -5.13
CA LEU A 147 -1.99 -10.43 -5.93
C LEU A 147 -3.48 -10.73 -6.18
N LYS A 148 -3.83 -11.99 -6.46
CA LYS A 148 -5.21 -12.41 -6.66
C LYS A 148 -6.08 -12.10 -5.43
N GLU A 149 -5.69 -12.57 -4.25
CA GLU A 149 -6.41 -12.33 -3.00
C GLU A 149 -6.52 -10.82 -2.68
N SER A 150 -5.48 -10.03 -2.98
CA SER A 150 -5.53 -8.57 -2.77
C SER A 150 -6.54 -7.89 -3.70
N VAL A 151 -6.65 -8.33 -4.94
CA VAL A 151 -7.65 -7.82 -5.91
C VAL A 151 -9.07 -8.26 -5.50
N GLU A 152 -9.26 -9.53 -5.12
CA GLU A 152 -10.54 -10.04 -4.63
C GLU A 152 -11.03 -9.27 -3.38
N MET A 153 -10.11 -8.91 -2.49
CA MET A 153 -10.44 -8.11 -1.33
C MET A 153 -10.88 -6.68 -1.68
N VAL A 154 -10.22 -6.05 -2.66
CA VAL A 154 -10.64 -4.72 -3.15
C VAL A 154 -12.01 -4.81 -3.81
N ASP A 155 -12.26 -5.80 -4.65
CA ASP A 155 -13.56 -6.04 -5.29
C ASP A 155 -14.67 -6.29 -4.26
N TRP A 156 -14.39 -7.12 -3.26
CA TRP A 156 -15.30 -7.34 -2.15
C TRP A 156 -15.62 -6.03 -1.40
N THR A 157 -14.61 -5.19 -1.14
CA THR A 157 -14.79 -3.91 -0.45
C THR A 157 -15.61 -2.94 -1.29
N ILE A 158 -15.40 -2.89 -2.61
CA ILE A 158 -16.23 -2.08 -3.52
C ILE A 158 -17.71 -2.47 -3.41
N LYS A 159 -18.01 -3.76 -3.30
CA LYS A 159 -19.38 -4.27 -3.28
C LYS A 159 -20.06 -4.14 -1.91
N ASN A 160 -19.33 -4.28 -0.83
CA ASN A 160 -19.90 -4.51 0.50
C ASN A 160 -19.63 -3.40 1.52
N ALA A 161 -18.59 -2.58 1.39
CA ALA A 161 -18.29 -1.55 2.37
C ALA A 161 -19.34 -0.45 2.40
N LEU A 162 -19.71 0.00 3.59
CA LEU A 162 -20.73 1.04 3.81
C LEU A 162 -20.15 2.47 3.72
N GLY A 163 -18.83 2.61 3.88
CA GLY A 163 -18.08 3.87 4.00
C GLY A 163 -17.63 4.09 5.45
N GLY A 164 -16.39 4.58 5.60
CA GLY A 164 -15.78 4.81 6.91
C GLY A 164 -15.04 3.62 7.51
N GLU A 165 -15.04 2.45 6.85
CA GLU A 165 -14.36 1.25 7.37
C GLU A 165 -12.92 1.14 6.90
N ILE A 166 -12.11 0.51 7.76
CA ILE A 166 -10.81 -0.06 7.39
C ILE A 166 -10.97 -1.58 7.32
N VAL A 167 -10.95 -2.13 6.13
CA VAL A 167 -11.08 -3.57 5.88
C VAL A 167 -9.70 -4.22 5.99
N VAL A 168 -9.58 -5.23 6.85
CA VAL A 168 -8.31 -5.91 7.13
C VAL A 168 -8.50 -7.43 6.97
N PRO A 169 -7.76 -8.09 6.06
CA PRO A 169 -7.86 -9.55 5.94
C PRO A 169 -7.13 -10.24 7.10
N LYS A 170 -7.62 -11.40 7.50
CA LYS A 170 -6.90 -12.29 8.40
C LYS A 170 -5.81 -13.02 7.62
N LEU A 171 -4.60 -12.48 7.65
CA LEU A 171 -3.45 -13.04 6.93
C LEU A 171 -2.62 -13.97 7.81
N LYS A 172 -2.03 -14.99 7.17
CA LYS A 172 -0.99 -15.82 7.79
C LYS A 172 0.35 -15.09 7.78
N SER A 173 1.15 -15.28 8.84
CA SER A 173 2.54 -14.85 8.90
C SER A 173 3.49 -15.99 8.57
N PHE A 174 4.69 -15.65 8.09
CA PHE A 174 5.77 -16.61 7.89
C PHE A 174 7.10 -15.97 8.32
N LYS A 175 8.07 -16.81 8.71
CA LYS A 175 9.44 -16.36 8.94
C LYS A 175 10.15 -16.12 7.60
N VAL A 176 10.88 -15.01 7.50
CA VAL A 176 11.68 -14.69 6.31
C VAL A 176 12.69 -15.78 5.99
N THR A 177 13.24 -16.42 7.02
CA THR A 177 14.14 -17.56 6.90
C THR A 177 13.50 -18.79 6.27
N ASP A 178 12.20 -19.03 6.48
CA ASP A 178 11.50 -20.15 5.87
C ASP A 178 11.29 -19.95 4.38
N MET A 179 10.97 -18.72 3.96
CA MET A 179 10.92 -18.37 2.53
C MET A 179 12.29 -18.56 1.87
N ALA A 180 13.38 -18.14 2.53
CA ALA A 180 14.73 -18.32 2.03
C ALA A 180 15.07 -19.80 1.83
N LYS A 181 14.78 -20.66 2.82
CA LYS A 181 14.97 -22.11 2.72
C LYS A 181 14.12 -22.74 1.63
N ALA A 182 12.88 -22.31 1.46
CA ALA A 182 11.99 -22.82 0.40
C ALA A 182 12.52 -22.50 -1.01
N ILE A 183 13.22 -21.37 -1.19
CA ILE A 183 13.81 -21.00 -2.49
C ILE A 183 15.12 -21.77 -2.76
N ASN A 184 16.03 -21.82 -1.79
CA ASN A 184 17.23 -22.64 -1.87
C ASN A 184 17.77 -22.98 -0.47
N PRO A 185 17.57 -24.23 0.00
CA PRO A 185 18.00 -24.65 1.33
C PRO A 185 19.53 -24.70 1.50
N LYS A 186 20.29 -24.71 0.39
CA LYS A 186 21.77 -24.76 0.43
C LYS A 186 22.41 -23.39 0.65
N ASN A 187 21.69 -22.30 0.41
CA ASN A 187 22.21 -20.96 0.61
C ASN A 187 22.32 -20.62 2.10
N ARG A 188 23.45 -20.05 2.49
CA ARG A 188 23.70 -19.57 3.86
C ARG A 188 22.92 -18.30 4.15
N PHE A 189 22.61 -18.02 5.42
CA PHE A 189 22.05 -16.73 5.83
C PHE A 189 23.16 -15.75 6.19
N LYS A 190 23.24 -14.65 5.42
CA LYS A 190 24.10 -13.51 5.75
C LYS A 190 23.27 -12.49 6.53
N ILE A 191 23.49 -12.40 7.84
CA ILE A 191 22.79 -11.41 8.68
C ILE A 191 23.36 -10.02 8.36
N ILE A 192 22.50 -9.11 7.91
CA ILE A 192 22.88 -7.75 7.49
C ILE A 192 22.43 -6.66 8.46
N GLY A 193 21.72 -7.03 9.54
CA GLY A 193 21.14 -6.10 10.50
C GLY A 193 19.84 -5.44 10.03
N ILE A 194 19.12 -4.84 10.98
CA ILE A 194 17.88 -4.09 10.73
C ILE A 194 18.26 -2.76 10.10
N LYS A 195 17.59 -2.41 9.02
CA LYS A 195 17.80 -1.13 8.31
C LYS A 195 17.01 -0.01 9.00
N ARG A 196 17.43 1.24 8.76
CA ARG A 196 16.67 2.41 9.23
C ARG A 196 15.24 2.37 8.69
N GLY A 197 14.26 2.48 9.57
CA GLY A 197 12.84 2.44 9.24
C GLY A 197 12.25 1.04 9.03
N GLU A 198 13.00 -0.03 9.30
CA GLU A 198 12.52 -1.42 9.16
C GLU A 198 12.03 -2.01 10.49
#